data_9ebecd50898441266ac3289b6c5d3004
#
_entry.id   9ebecd50898441266ac3289b6c5d3004
#
_cell.length_a   1.000
_cell.length_b   1.000
_cell.length_c   1.000
_cell.angle_alpha   90.00
_cell.angle_beta   90.00
_cell.angle_gamma   90.00
#
_symmetry.space_group_name_H-M   'P 1'
#
loop_
_entity.id
_entity.type
_entity.pdbx_description
1 polymer ?
#
loop_
_entity_poly.entity_id
_entity_poly.type
_entity_poly.pdbx_seq_one_letter_code
_entity_poly.pdbx_strand_id
1 'polypeptide(L)'
;VTFGRGCDPFGNPVNDDGVSMDPRGRSIDINRYVLSGDEYVSMPGRDREYTGEVGSRIKEAFTKDNVVQSTNVAARCVFEILRASNREMDLMRLLRLGGADDNFELRDVYRALDELMETLRALEASGGIRLSPDIRNAPADDVMADALRHFSIYHQKHAIYRKGDRLFIGDRSLLFYYQNRLEGYDLEARLGLRPALAPDHRHILGAA
;
A
#
# COMPACT_ATOMS: atom_id res chain seq x y z
N VAL A 1 -5.40 -5.08 13.64
CA VAL A 1 -4.53 -3.89 13.78
C VAL A 1 -3.14 -4.40 14.12
N THR A 2 -2.12 -3.93 13.42
CA THR A 2 -0.72 -4.26 13.69
C THR A 2 -0.05 -3.02 14.26
N PHE A 3 0.68 -3.17 15.36
CA PHE A 3 1.51 -2.13 15.92
C PHE A 3 2.97 -2.42 15.54
N GLY A 4 3.63 -1.44 14.93
CA GLY A 4 5.07 -1.47 14.69
C GLY A 4 5.86 -1.18 15.96
N ARG A 5 7.19 -1.16 15.86
CA ARG A 5 8.03 -0.69 16.95
C ARG A 5 7.83 0.80 17.18
N GLY A 6 7.72 1.20 18.44
CA GLY A 6 7.67 2.62 18.80
C GLY A 6 8.94 3.35 18.40
N CYS A 7 8.79 4.63 18.05
CA CYS A 7 9.92 5.54 17.87
C CYS A 7 9.65 6.88 18.55
N ASP A 8 10.72 7.59 18.87
CA ASP A 8 10.65 8.95 19.38
C ASP A 8 10.33 9.97 18.25
N PRO A 9 10.10 11.25 18.56
CA PRO A 9 9.83 12.28 17.56
C PRO A 9 10.93 12.51 16.52
N PHE A 10 12.13 11.97 16.75
CA PHE A 10 13.27 12.04 15.81
C PHE A 10 13.45 10.71 15.05
N GLY A 11 12.56 9.74 15.26
CA GLY A 11 12.58 8.44 14.61
C GLY A 11 13.57 7.43 15.21
N ASN A 12 14.18 7.69 16.38
CA ASN A 12 14.98 6.67 17.05
C ASN A 12 14.07 5.62 17.66
N PRO A 13 14.47 4.33 17.65
CA PRO A 13 13.69 3.30 18.32
C PRO A 13 13.63 3.57 19.82
N VAL A 14 12.49 3.24 20.42
CA VAL A 14 12.32 3.27 21.89
C VAL A 14 12.24 1.84 22.42
N ASN A 15 12.72 1.66 23.65
CA ASN A 15 12.55 0.41 24.39
C ASN A 15 11.15 0.33 25.04
N ASP A 16 10.87 -0.76 25.77
CA ASP A 16 9.57 -0.99 26.41
C ASP A 16 9.25 0.04 27.51
N ASP A 17 10.26 0.73 28.04
CA ASP A 17 10.13 1.82 29.02
C ASP A 17 9.95 3.19 28.36
N GLY A 18 9.91 3.26 27.01
CA GLY A 18 9.80 4.51 26.27
C GLY A 18 11.09 5.31 26.16
N VAL A 19 12.25 4.73 26.50
CA VAL A 19 13.55 5.38 26.40
C VAL A 19 14.09 5.27 24.99
N SER A 20 14.50 6.40 24.41
CA SER A 20 15.11 6.44 23.08
C SER A 20 16.47 5.74 23.05
N MET A 21 16.70 4.96 21.99
CA MET A 21 17.89 4.11 21.85
C MET A 21 18.62 4.42 20.55
N ASP A 22 19.97 4.37 20.59
CA ASP A 22 20.78 4.42 19.38
C ASP A 22 20.80 3.05 18.65
N PRO A 23 21.34 2.96 17.41
CA PRO A 23 21.45 1.67 16.69
C PRO A 23 22.30 0.62 17.42
N ARG A 24 23.09 1.01 18.43
CA ARG A 24 23.90 0.12 19.26
C ARG A 24 23.21 -0.26 20.58
N GLY A 25 21.96 0.15 20.78
CA GLY A 25 21.16 -0.16 21.96
C GLY A 25 21.55 0.67 23.21
N ARG A 26 22.17 1.83 23.07
CA ARG A 26 22.46 2.75 24.17
C ARG A 26 21.38 3.82 24.24
N SER A 27 21.04 4.25 25.45
CA SER A 27 20.06 5.33 25.65
C SER A 27 20.54 6.66 25.06
N ILE A 28 19.61 7.40 24.48
CA ILE A 28 19.84 8.72 23.91
C ILE A 28 19.00 9.72 24.68
N ASP A 29 19.62 10.83 25.07
CA ASP A 29 18.88 12.02 25.49
C ASP A 29 18.42 12.78 24.25
N ILE A 30 17.11 12.77 24.00
CA ILE A 30 16.51 13.41 22.82
C ILE A 30 16.60 14.93 22.83
N ASN A 31 16.79 15.55 24.02
CA ASN A 31 16.93 17.00 24.14
C ASN A 31 18.16 17.51 23.37
N ARG A 32 19.20 16.71 23.24
CA ARG A 32 20.40 17.02 22.45
C ARG A 32 20.14 17.37 20.99
N TYR A 33 18.99 16.97 20.45
CA TYR A 33 18.62 17.28 19.06
C TYR A 33 18.08 18.71 18.90
N VAL A 34 17.54 19.31 19.94
CA VAL A 34 16.83 20.58 19.89
C VAL A 34 17.42 21.67 20.80
N LEU A 35 18.14 21.27 21.86
CA LEU A 35 18.77 22.22 22.78
C LEU A 35 20.19 22.59 22.32
N SER A 36 20.55 23.84 22.54
CA SER A 36 21.93 24.32 22.52
C SER A 36 22.24 24.87 23.92
N GLY A 37 23.01 24.11 24.69
CA GLY A 37 23.05 24.30 26.15
C GLY A 37 21.72 23.88 26.74
N ASP A 38 21.12 24.75 27.55
CA ASP A 38 19.83 24.51 28.21
C ASP A 38 18.66 25.23 27.53
N GLU A 39 18.88 25.85 26.34
CA GLU A 39 17.87 26.62 25.62
C GLU A 39 17.45 25.92 24.33
N TYR A 40 16.16 25.94 24.05
CA TYR A 40 15.64 25.52 22.77
C TYR A 40 16.02 26.52 21.67
N VAL A 41 16.69 26.03 20.64
CA VAL A 41 17.10 26.82 19.49
C VAL A 41 16.41 26.29 18.24
N SER A 42 15.51 27.09 17.67
CA SER A 42 14.92 26.78 16.37
C SER A 42 15.96 26.97 15.25
N MET A 43 16.20 25.91 14.52
CA MET A 43 17.10 25.88 13.37
C MET A 43 16.35 25.30 12.16
N PRO A 44 15.73 26.13 11.30
CA PRO A 44 14.82 25.68 10.23
C PRO A 44 15.43 24.63 9.29
N GLY A 45 16.74 24.67 9.04
CA GLY A 45 17.45 23.67 8.23
C GLY A 45 17.49 22.30 8.92
N ARG A 46 17.93 22.26 10.17
CA ARG A 46 17.97 21.05 11.00
C ARG A 46 16.57 20.46 11.20
N ASP A 47 15.60 21.31 11.52
CA ASP A 47 14.24 20.88 11.83
C ASP A 47 13.57 20.26 10.59
N ARG A 48 13.85 20.79 9.40
CA ARG A 48 13.40 20.20 8.12
C ARG A 48 14.06 18.85 7.84
N GLU A 49 15.36 18.72 8.12
CA GLU A 49 16.11 17.48 7.92
C GLU A 49 15.54 16.37 8.83
N TYR A 50 15.38 16.64 10.12
CA TYR A 50 14.80 15.66 11.06
C TYR A 50 13.37 15.28 10.69
N THR A 51 12.54 16.25 10.28
CA THR A 51 11.18 15.95 9.81
C THR A 51 11.20 15.05 8.57
N GLY A 52 12.12 15.27 7.65
CA GLY A 52 12.30 14.43 6.48
C GLY A 52 12.73 13.00 6.83
N GLU A 53 13.67 12.84 7.77
CA GLU A 53 14.12 11.52 8.24
C GLU A 53 12.98 10.76 8.93
N VAL A 54 12.25 11.41 9.83
CA VAL A 54 11.09 10.80 10.51
C VAL A 54 10.04 10.39 9.50
N GLY A 55 9.71 11.27 8.53
CA GLY A 55 8.78 10.95 7.46
C GLY A 55 9.17 9.71 6.65
N SER A 56 10.45 9.58 6.33
CA SER A 56 11.00 8.41 5.63
C SER A 56 10.87 7.13 6.45
N ARG A 57 11.23 7.18 7.74
CA ARG A 57 11.12 6.03 8.66
C ARG A 57 9.66 5.61 8.89
N ILE A 58 8.74 6.56 9.01
CA ILE A 58 7.30 6.28 9.11
C ILE A 58 6.80 5.60 7.83
N LYS A 59 7.19 6.09 6.66
CA LYS A 59 6.84 5.47 5.38
C LYS A 59 7.34 4.02 5.29
N GLU A 60 8.61 3.77 5.65
CA GLU A 60 9.18 2.43 5.69
C GLU A 60 8.44 1.51 6.66
N ALA A 61 8.14 1.99 7.87
CA ALA A 61 7.40 1.23 8.86
C ALA A 61 5.98 0.89 8.38
N PHE A 62 5.25 1.85 7.79
CA PHE A 62 3.94 1.59 7.21
C PHE A 62 3.99 0.56 6.09
N THR A 63 4.98 0.63 5.21
CA THR A 63 5.15 -0.36 4.14
C THR A 63 5.40 -1.75 4.71
N LYS A 64 6.30 -1.86 5.67
CA LYS A 64 6.69 -3.14 6.28
C LYS A 64 5.58 -3.76 7.15
N ASP A 65 4.86 -2.94 7.92
CA ASP A 65 3.85 -3.39 8.88
C ASP A 65 2.43 -3.44 8.29
N ASN A 66 2.29 -3.06 7.02
CA ASN A 66 1.03 -3.17 6.30
C ASN A 66 0.59 -4.63 6.18
N VAL A 67 -0.64 -4.93 6.64
CA VAL A 67 -1.25 -6.24 6.48
C VAL A 67 -2.17 -6.21 5.28
N VAL A 68 -1.84 -7.01 4.28
CA VAL A 68 -2.60 -7.16 3.05
C VAL A 68 -3.73 -8.16 3.23
N GLN A 69 -4.91 -7.76 2.83
CA GLN A 69 -6.14 -8.55 2.92
C GLN A 69 -6.61 -8.99 1.52
N SER A 70 -7.54 -9.93 1.48
CA SER A 70 -8.16 -10.43 0.25
C SER A 70 -8.70 -9.31 -0.65
N THR A 71 -9.36 -8.30 -0.06
CA THR A 71 -9.91 -7.15 -0.79
C THR A 71 -8.82 -6.33 -1.49
N ASN A 72 -7.66 -6.16 -0.87
CA ASN A 72 -6.54 -5.43 -1.47
C ASN A 72 -5.96 -6.20 -2.67
N VAL A 73 -5.78 -7.51 -2.51
CA VAL A 73 -5.20 -8.37 -3.54
C VAL A 73 -6.15 -8.51 -4.73
N ALA A 74 -7.43 -8.80 -4.48
CA ALA A 74 -8.43 -8.91 -5.53
C ALA A 74 -8.60 -7.59 -6.29
N ALA A 75 -8.65 -6.46 -5.57
CA ALA A 75 -8.74 -5.15 -6.20
C ALA A 75 -7.50 -4.83 -7.03
N ARG A 76 -6.30 -5.14 -6.54
CA ARG A 76 -5.06 -4.95 -7.30
C ARG A 76 -5.05 -5.78 -8.57
N CYS A 77 -5.38 -7.06 -8.49
CA CYS A 77 -5.45 -7.94 -9.64
C CYS A 77 -6.39 -7.40 -10.73
N VAL A 78 -7.64 -7.07 -10.36
CA VAL A 78 -8.64 -6.57 -11.30
C VAL A 78 -8.25 -5.20 -11.86
N PHE A 79 -7.66 -4.34 -11.05
CA PHE A 79 -7.19 -3.02 -11.48
C PHE A 79 -6.05 -3.13 -12.51
N GLU A 80 -5.12 -4.05 -12.34
CA GLU A 80 -4.05 -4.29 -13.32
C GLU A 80 -4.60 -4.81 -14.65
N ILE A 81 -5.57 -5.73 -14.61
CA ILE A 81 -6.24 -6.21 -15.82
C ILE A 81 -6.96 -5.05 -16.52
N LEU A 82 -7.68 -4.20 -15.77
CA LEU A 82 -8.34 -3.01 -16.29
C LEU A 82 -7.33 -2.05 -16.96
N ARG A 83 -6.20 -1.80 -16.32
CA ARG A 83 -5.13 -0.95 -16.86
C ARG A 83 -4.50 -1.55 -18.12
N ALA A 84 -4.23 -2.85 -18.10
CA ALA A 84 -3.68 -3.55 -19.25
C ALA A 84 -4.60 -3.48 -20.48
N SER A 85 -5.91 -3.46 -20.24
CA SER A 85 -6.93 -3.30 -21.30
C SER A 85 -7.10 -1.85 -21.77
N ASN A 86 -6.58 -0.87 -21.03
CA ASN A 86 -6.76 0.57 -21.27
C ASN A 86 -5.43 1.33 -21.23
N ARG A 87 -4.39 0.80 -21.89
CA ARG A 87 -3.00 1.31 -21.81
C ARG A 87 -2.82 2.76 -22.24
N GLU A 88 -3.68 3.27 -23.11
CA GLU A 88 -3.62 4.63 -23.63
C GLU A 88 -4.32 5.66 -22.72
N MET A 89 -5.00 5.19 -21.67
CA MET A 89 -5.71 6.08 -20.76
C MET A 89 -4.82 6.47 -19.57
N ASP A 90 -4.81 7.75 -19.24
CA ASP A 90 -4.30 8.21 -17.96
C ASP A 90 -5.22 7.75 -16.80
N LEU A 91 -4.68 7.72 -15.58
CA LEU A 91 -5.39 7.24 -14.41
C LEU A 91 -6.71 7.99 -14.16
N MET A 92 -6.70 9.32 -14.27
CA MET A 92 -7.88 10.13 -13.97
C MET A 92 -9.01 9.87 -14.98
N ARG A 93 -8.65 9.70 -16.26
CA ARG A 93 -9.58 9.35 -17.31
C ARG A 93 -10.11 7.93 -17.11
N LEU A 94 -9.24 6.98 -16.78
CA LEU A 94 -9.62 5.60 -16.45
C LEU A 94 -10.65 5.54 -15.32
N LEU A 95 -10.47 6.29 -14.25
CA LEU A 95 -11.38 6.31 -13.10
C LEU A 95 -12.72 6.98 -13.41
N ARG A 96 -12.75 7.99 -14.29
CA ARG A 96 -13.95 8.76 -14.64
C ARG A 96 -14.83 8.11 -15.69
N LEU A 97 -14.24 7.41 -16.64
CA LEU A 97 -14.93 6.83 -17.79
C LEU A 97 -15.51 5.44 -17.51
N GLY A 98 -15.88 5.14 -16.25
CA GLY A 98 -16.49 3.87 -15.88
C GLY A 98 -17.70 3.52 -16.75
N GLY A 99 -17.64 2.40 -17.46
CA GLY A 99 -18.76 1.80 -18.16
C GLY A 99 -19.33 0.64 -17.36
N ALA A 100 -20.64 0.43 -17.44
CA ALA A 100 -21.31 -0.72 -16.84
C ALA A 100 -20.88 -2.08 -17.44
N ASP A 101 -20.05 -2.04 -18.49
CA ASP A 101 -19.66 -3.20 -19.28
C ASP A 101 -18.23 -3.71 -19.00
N ASP A 102 -17.51 -3.10 -18.05
CA ASP A 102 -16.19 -3.59 -17.65
C ASP A 102 -16.31 -4.91 -16.90
N ASN A 103 -16.04 -5.98 -17.61
CA ASN A 103 -16.09 -7.31 -17.04
C ASN A 103 -15.01 -8.21 -17.63
N PHE A 104 -14.61 -9.23 -16.86
CA PHE A 104 -13.55 -10.16 -17.20
C PHE A 104 -14.00 -11.59 -16.94
N GLU A 105 -13.47 -12.54 -17.70
CA GLU A 105 -13.71 -13.95 -17.42
C GLU A 105 -13.02 -14.37 -16.12
N LEU A 106 -13.74 -15.05 -15.24
CA LEU A 106 -13.24 -15.49 -13.95
C LEU A 106 -11.96 -16.31 -14.05
N ARG A 107 -11.87 -17.17 -15.07
CA ARG A 107 -10.69 -17.99 -15.33
C ARG A 107 -9.42 -17.14 -15.53
N ASP A 108 -9.53 -16.04 -16.27
CA ASP A 108 -8.39 -15.17 -16.55
C ASP A 108 -8.02 -14.34 -15.34
N VAL A 109 -9.02 -13.91 -14.55
CA VAL A 109 -8.82 -13.24 -13.27
C VAL A 109 -8.13 -14.17 -12.27
N TYR A 110 -8.55 -15.43 -12.15
CA TYR A 110 -7.93 -16.38 -11.22
C TYR A 110 -6.47 -16.66 -11.57
N ARG A 111 -6.14 -16.79 -12.87
CA ARG A 111 -4.76 -16.94 -13.31
C ARG A 111 -3.89 -15.75 -12.91
N ALA A 112 -4.36 -14.53 -13.18
CA ALA A 112 -3.64 -13.32 -12.80
C ALA A 112 -3.53 -13.16 -11.28
N LEU A 113 -4.55 -13.62 -10.54
CA LEU A 113 -4.55 -13.60 -9.09
C LEU A 113 -3.54 -14.59 -8.48
N ASP A 114 -3.42 -15.80 -9.07
CA ASP A 114 -2.40 -16.77 -8.67
C ASP A 114 -0.99 -16.21 -8.85
N GLU A 115 -0.69 -15.61 -10.01
CA GLU A 115 0.60 -14.96 -10.29
C GLU A 115 0.90 -13.82 -9.30
N LEU A 116 -0.10 -12.99 -8.99
CA LEU A 116 0.03 -11.93 -7.99
C LEU A 116 0.27 -12.51 -6.59
N MET A 117 -0.45 -13.56 -6.20
CA MET A 117 -0.28 -14.21 -4.89
C MET A 117 1.10 -14.83 -4.74
N GLU A 118 1.67 -15.44 -5.78
CA GLU A 118 3.05 -15.95 -5.75
C GLU A 118 4.05 -14.81 -5.49
N THR A 119 3.87 -13.67 -6.19
CA THR A 119 4.71 -12.49 -5.99
C THR A 119 4.60 -11.92 -4.57
N LEU A 120 3.38 -11.84 -4.02
CA LEU A 120 3.16 -11.35 -2.66
C LEU A 120 3.72 -12.29 -1.60
N ARG A 121 3.63 -13.61 -1.79
CA ARG A 121 4.24 -14.61 -0.90
C ARG A 121 5.77 -14.51 -0.91
N ALA A 122 6.38 -14.29 -2.07
CA ALA A 122 7.82 -14.06 -2.17
C ALA A 122 8.25 -12.77 -1.43
N LEU A 123 7.45 -11.71 -1.54
CA LEU A 123 7.66 -10.48 -0.77
C LEU A 123 7.51 -10.69 0.73
N GLU A 124 6.52 -11.46 1.18
CA GLU A 124 6.35 -11.79 2.59
C GLU A 124 7.54 -12.60 3.12
N ALA A 125 8.01 -13.58 2.36
CA ALA A 125 9.18 -14.38 2.72
C ALA A 125 10.45 -13.54 2.87
N SER A 126 10.59 -12.45 2.10
CA SER A 126 11.69 -11.49 2.23
C SER A 126 11.48 -10.44 3.33
N GLY A 127 10.34 -10.47 4.03
CA GLY A 127 10.00 -9.50 5.07
C GLY A 127 9.56 -8.13 4.55
N GLY A 128 9.26 -8.01 3.25
CA GLY A 128 8.85 -6.74 2.61
C GLY A 128 7.37 -6.39 2.81
N ILE A 129 6.54 -7.37 3.16
CA ILE A 129 5.08 -7.19 3.34
C ILE A 129 4.58 -8.23 4.36
N ARG A 130 3.35 -8.05 4.84
CA ARG A 130 2.65 -9.05 5.66
C ARG A 130 1.32 -9.41 5.00
N LEU A 131 1.07 -10.69 4.81
CA LEU A 131 -0.23 -11.18 4.36
C LEU A 131 -1.11 -11.52 5.56
N SER A 132 -2.42 -11.25 5.43
CA SER A 132 -3.37 -11.79 6.40
C SER A 132 -3.27 -13.31 6.46
N PRO A 133 -3.38 -13.93 7.65
CA PRO A 133 -3.35 -15.39 7.78
C PRO A 133 -4.34 -16.10 6.86
N ASP A 134 -5.50 -15.50 6.63
CA ASP A 134 -6.59 -16.08 5.84
C ASP A 134 -6.26 -16.23 4.35
N ILE A 135 -5.34 -15.39 3.83
CA ILE A 135 -4.98 -15.44 2.40
C ILE A 135 -3.58 -15.98 2.14
N ARG A 136 -2.75 -16.12 3.17
CA ARG A 136 -1.33 -16.49 3.02
C ARG A 136 -1.14 -17.76 2.20
N ASN A 137 -1.92 -18.80 2.50
CA ASN A 137 -1.85 -20.10 1.84
C ASN A 137 -3.12 -20.44 1.05
N ALA A 138 -4.07 -19.51 0.95
CA ALA A 138 -5.33 -19.72 0.26
C ALA A 138 -5.13 -19.78 -1.26
N PRO A 139 -5.86 -20.62 -1.99
CA PRO A 139 -5.91 -20.60 -3.44
C PRO A 139 -6.65 -19.31 -3.94
N ALA A 140 -6.46 -18.95 -5.20
CA ALA A 140 -6.98 -17.71 -5.76
C ALA A 140 -8.50 -17.58 -5.68
N ASP A 141 -9.22 -18.68 -5.88
CA ASP A 141 -10.68 -18.71 -5.80
C ASP A 141 -11.20 -18.40 -4.40
N ASP A 142 -10.56 -18.92 -3.35
CA ASP A 142 -10.88 -18.62 -1.95
C ASP A 142 -10.56 -17.15 -1.61
N VAL A 143 -9.40 -16.63 -2.07
CA VAL A 143 -9.05 -15.22 -1.90
C VAL A 143 -10.08 -14.31 -2.57
N MET A 144 -10.49 -14.63 -3.79
CA MET A 144 -11.53 -13.87 -4.49
C MET A 144 -12.89 -13.98 -3.82
N ALA A 145 -13.30 -15.19 -3.39
CA ALA A 145 -14.57 -15.40 -2.71
C ALA A 145 -14.64 -14.61 -1.40
N ASP A 146 -13.54 -14.59 -0.64
CA ASP A 146 -13.43 -13.79 0.57
C ASP A 146 -13.50 -12.28 0.29
N ALA A 147 -12.78 -11.81 -0.72
CA ALA A 147 -12.82 -10.41 -1.14
C ALA A 147 -14.23 -9.96 -1.55
N LEU A 148 -14.94 -10.77 -2.35
CA LEU A 148 -16.31 -10.47 -2.79
C LEU A 148 -17.29 -10.34 -1.62
N ARG A 149 -17.12 -11.13 -0.56
CA ARG A 149 -17.93 -11.00 0.66
C ARG A 149 -17.65 -9.68 1.38
N HIS A 150 -16.40 -9.26 1.45
CA HIS A 150 -15.99 -8.09 2.24
C HIS A 150 -16.20 -6.76 1.51
N PHE A 151 -16.18 -6.71 0.17
CA PHE A 151 -16.46 -5.48 -0.59
C PHE A 151 -17.86 -4.91 -0.36
N SER A 152 -18.81 -5.73 0.06
CA SER A 152 -20.20 -5.33 0.29
C SER A 152 -20.50 -4.85 1.72
N ILE A 153 -19.54 -4.96 2.66
CA ILE A 153 -19.84 -4.72 4.09
C ILE A 153 -19.86 -3.22 4.43
N TYR A 154 -18.94 -2.44 3.88
CA TYR A 154 -18.72 -1.05 4.30
C TYR A 154 -19.19 0.00 3.31
N HIS A 155 -19.54 -0.39 2.08
CA HIS A 155 -19.92 0.54 1.01
C HIS A 155 -21.27 0.17 0.41
N GLN A 156 -22.06 1.17 0.05
CA GLN A 156 -23.33 0.97 -0.68
C GLN A 156 -23.12 0.44 -2.10
N LYS A 157 -21.96 0.75 -2.69
CA LYS A 157 -21.55 0.27 -4.01
C LYS A 157 -20.53 -0.86 -3.87
N HIS A 158 -20.54 -1.80 -4.78
CA HIS A 158 -19.53 -2.84 -4.86
C HIS A 158 -18.33 -2.33 -5.68
N ALA A 159 -17.11 -2.57 -5.20
CA ALA A 159 -15.92 -2.35 -6.02
C ALA A 159 -15.91 -3.31 -7.22
N ILE A 160 -16.15 -4.60 -6.94
CA ILE A 160 -16.33 -5.68 -7.92
C ILE A 160 -17.47 -6.60 -7.46
N TYR A 161 -18.10 -7.26 -8.41
CA TYR A 161 -19.13 -8.27 -8.14
C TYR A 161 -19.14 -9.35 -9.23
N ARG A 162 -19.62 -10.53 -8.88
CA ARG A 162 -19.69 -11.69 -9.78
C ARG A 162 -21.09 -11.91 -10.33
N LYS A 163 -21.18 -12.20 -11.64
CA LYS A 163 -22.37 -12.75 -12.28
C LYS A 163 -21.97 -13.95 -13.14
N GLY A 164 -22.39 -15.15 -12.74
CA GLY A 164 -22.02 -16.39 -13.42
C GLY A 164 -20.51 -16.62 -13.39
N ASP A 165 -19.91 -16.74 -14.58
CA ASP A 165 -18.48 -16.95 -14.82
C ASP A 165 -17.72 -15.64 -15.14
N ARG A 166 -18.35 -14.49 -14.91
CA ARG A 166 -17.74 -13.18 -15.16
C ARG A 166 -17.69 -12.33 -13.91
N LEU A 167 -16.63 -11.54 -13.80
CA LEU A 167 -16.40 -10.54 -12.77
C LEU A 167 -16.62 -9.16 -13.38
N PHE A 168 -17.43 -8.33 -12.73
CA PHE A 168 -17.78 -6.98 -13.13
C PHE A 168 -17.16 -5.95 -12.21
N ILE A 169 -16.74 -4.82 -12.76
CA ILE A 169 -16.36 -3.65 -11.98
C ILE A 169 -17.62 -2.86 -11.68
N GLY A 170 -17.94 -2.68 -10.41
CA GLY A 170 -19.07 -1.90 -9.95
C GLY A 170 -18.75 -0.41 -9.80
N ASP A 171 -17.63 -0.11 -9.15
CA ASP A 171 -17.15 1.27 -8.96
C ASP A 171 -15.62 1.31 -9.05
N ARG A 172 -15.11 2.02 -10.08
CA ARG A 172 -13.66 2.12 -10.34
C ARG A 172 -12.92 2.93 -9.27
N SER A 173 -13.57 3.90 -8.64
CA SER A 173 -12.96 4.67 -7.54
C SER A 173 -12.79 3.81 -6.29
N LEU A 174 -13.77 2.97 -5.96
CA LEU A 174 -13.64 1.99 -4.89
C LEU A 174 -12.59 0.92 -5.21
N LEU A 175 -12.56 0.44 -6.44
CA LEU A 175 -11.53 -0.50 -6.88
C LEU A 175 -10.14 0.11 -6.69
N PHE A 176 -9.95 1.36 -7.11
CA PHE A 176 -8.70 2.10 -6.91
C PHE A 176 -8.39 2.32 -5.43
N TYR A 177 -9.37 2.65 -4.61
CA TYR A 177 -9.18 2.80 -3.16
C TYR A 177 -8.61 1.54 -2.52
N TYR A 178 -9.17 0.36 -2.81
CA TYR A 178 -8.70 -0.89 -2.24
C TYR A 178 -7.34 -1.33 -2.76
N GLN A 179 -7.08 -1.16 -4.07
CA GLN A 179 -5.80 -1.53 -4.68
C GLN A 179 -4.65 -0.64 -4.20
N ASN A 180 -4.92 0.63 -3.85
CA ASN A 180 -3.91 1.60 -3.44
C ASN A 180 -3.12 1.15 -2.19
N ARG A 181 -3.66 0.21 -1.42
CA ARG A 181 -2.95 -0.41 -0.29
C ARG A 181 -1.70 -1.16 -0.72
N LEU A 182 -1.64 -1.59 -1.97
CA LEU A 182 -0.51 -2.30 -2.59
C LEU A 182 0.35 -1.40 -3.49
N GLU A 183 0.10 -0.10 -3.48
CA GLU A 183 0.96 0.87 -4.16
C GLU A 183 2.31 0.98 -3.43
N GLY A 184 3.39 1.16 -4.19
CA GLY A 184 4.74 1.32 -3.63
C GLY A 184 5.51 0.02 -3.35
N TYR A 185 4.96 -1.15 -3.71
CA TYR A 185 5.68 -2.43 -3.65
C TYR A 185 6.29 -2.84 -5.00
N ASP A 186 6.28 -1.96 -6.00
CA ASP A 186 6.81 -2.17 -7.36
C ASP A 186 6.27 -3.46 -8.03
N LEU A 187 4.99 -3.76 -7.78
CA LEU A 187 4.37 -4.99 -8.29
C LEU A 187 4.31 -5.02 -9.81
N GLU A 188 4.15 -3.88 -10.48
CA GLU A 188 4.17 -3.79 -11.95
C GLU A 188 5.50 -4.29 -12.54
N ALA A 189 6.61 -3.86 -11.95
CA ALA A 189 7.94 -4.29 -12.39
C ALA A 189 8.17 -5.78 -12.14
N ARG A 190 7.66 -6.30 -11.01
CA ARG A 190 7.81 -7.70 -10.62
C ARG A 190 6.95 -8.65 -11.45
N LEU A 191 5.75 -8.22 -11.83
CA LEU A 191 4.83 -8.98 -12.69
C LEU A 191 5.16 -8.82 -14.19
N GLY A 192 6.25 -8.11 -14.55
CA GLY A 192 6.61 -7.85 -15.94
C GLY A 192 5.64 -6.89 -16.65
N LEU A 193 4.75 -6.25 -15.90
CA LEU A 193 3.85 -5.23 -16.41
C LEU A 193 4.64 -3.93 -16.59
N ARG A 194 4.56 -3.30 -17.76
CA ARG A 194 5.20 -1.98 -17.95
C ARG A 194 4.57 -0.99 -16.98
N PRO A 195 5.37 -0.20 -16.23
CA PRO A 195 4.83 0.82 -15.36
C PRO A 195 3.95 1.74 -16.20
N ALA A 196 2.70 1.86 -15.82
CA ALA A 196 1.90 2.96 -16.32
C ALA A 196 2.56 4.24 -15.81
N LEU A 197 2.70 5.25 -16.67
CA LEU A 197 3.29 6.55 -16.34
C LEU A 197 2.84 6.97 -14.95
N ALA A 198 3.77 6.93 -14.00
CA ALA A 198 3.52 7.45 -12.67
C ALA A 198 3.14 8.93 -12.83
N PRO A 199 2.08 9.42 -12.20
CA PRO A 199 1.84 10.85 -12.17
C PRO A 199 3.08 11.51 -11.58
N ASP A 200 3.65 12.46 -12.32
CA ASP A 200 4.84 13.19 -11.91
C ASP A 200 4.48 14.06 -10.69
N HIS A 201 4.71 13.53 -9.51
CA HIS A 201 4.47 14.22 -8.23
C HIS A 201 5.45 15.38 -7.97
N ARG A 202 6.35 15.70 -8.92
CA ARG A 202 7.34 16.77 -8.74
C ARG A 202 6.78 18.18 -8.79
N HIS A 203 5.51 18.37 -9.20
CA HIS A 203 4.92 19.70 -9.36
C HIS A 203 4.06 20.21 -8.20
N ILE A 204 3.90 19.49 -7.10
CA ILE A 204 3.04 19.94 -5.98
C ILE A 204 3.83 20.64 -4.85
N LEU A 205 5.15 20.59 -4.85
CA LEU A 205 5.97 21.22 -3.80
C LEU A 205 6.75 22.47 -4.24
N GLY A 206 6.39 23.08 -5.36
CA GLY A 206 7.13 24.19 -5.96
C GLY A 206 6.38 25.53 -6.09
N ALA A 207 5.31 25.75 -5.32
CA ALA A 207 4.62 27.06 -5.34
C ALA A 207 4.02 27.39 -3.97
N ALA A 208 4.85 27.86 -3.05
CA ALA A 208 4.50 28.78 -1.96
C ALA A 208 5.79 29.34 -1.35
#